data_aa3791ed17ce50a93ed128c30a6a90cf
#
_entry.id   aa3791ed17ce50a93ed128c30a6a90cf
#
_cell.length_a   1.000
_cell.length_b   1.000
_cell.length_c   1.000
_cell.angle_alpha   90.00
_cell.angle_beta   90.00
_cell.angle_gamma   90.00
#
_symmetry.space_group_name_H-M   'P 1'
#
loop_
_entity.id
_entity.type
_entity.pdbx_description
1 polymer ?
#
loop_
_entity_poly.entity_id
_entity_poly.type
_entity_poly.pdbx_seq_one_letter_code
_entity_poly.pdbx_strand_id
1 'polypeptide(L)'
;MEMKEQIINDINNNPIILYMKGTKDMPMCGFSNSVVNILNHYGVNYKDVNVLTDPMIREKLSEHSGWPTIPQLFVNSEPVSYTHLTLPTILLV
;
A
#
# COMPACT_ATOMS: atom_id res chain seq x y z
N MET A 1 -3.61 9.64 -19.38
CA MET A 1 -2.47 8.92 -18.77
C MET A 1 -2.91 7.50 -18.48
N GLU A 2 -2.07 6.54 -18.82
CA GLU A 2 -2.38 5.15 -18.52
C GLU A 2 -2.36 4.89 -17.01
N MET A 3 -3.16 3.93 -16.57
CA MET A 3 -3.24 3.58 -15.14
C MET A 3 -1.87 3.21 -14.56
N LYS A 4 -1.08 2.42 -15.30
CA LYS A 4 0.23 2.01 -14.82
C LYS A 4 1.17 3.19 -14.61
N GLU A 5 1.16 4.16 -15.53
CA GLU A 5 1.97 5.37 -15.40
C GLU A 5 1.53 6.19 -14.20
N GLN A 6 0.23 6.28 -13.97
CA GLN A 6 -0.31 7.00 -12.82
C GLN A 6 0.11 6.34 -11.51
N ILE A 7 0.06 5.01 -11.44
CA ILE A 7 0.49 4.27 -10.26
C ILE A 7 1.96 4.50 -9.98
N ILE A 8 2.81 4.39 -11.01
CA ILE A 8 4.25 4.63 -10.85
C ILE A 8 4.51 6.06 -10.39
N ASN A 9 3.81 7.01 -10.96
CA ASN A 9 3.92 8.43 -10.59
C ASN A 9 3.53 8.65 -9.12
N ASP A 10 2.43 8.07 -8.70
CA ASP A 10 1.95 8.18 -7.32
C ASP A 10 2.93 7.57 -6.33
N ILE A 11 3.49 6.41 -6.67
CA ILE A 11 4.49 5.74 -5.84
C ILE A 11 5.75 6.60 -5.70
N ASN A 12 6.19 7.21 -6.80
CA ASN A 12 7.39 8.02 -6.79
C ASN A 12 7.20 9.37 -6.09
N ASN A 13 5.98 9.90 -6.09
CA ASN A 13 5.69 11.22 -5.52
C ASN A 13 5.23 11.18 -4.06
N ASN A 14 5.00 9.99 -3.51
CA ASN A 14 4.58 9.82 -2.13
C ASN A 14 5.58 8.93 -1.40
N PRO A 15 6.25 9.44 -0.36
CA PRO A 15 7.24 8.63 0.38
C PRO A 15 6.65 7.35 0.96
N ILE A 16 5.38 7.41 1.40
CA ILE A 16 4.67 6.25 1.91
C ILE A 16 3.30 6.23 1.26
N ILE A 17 3.00 5.15 0.54
CA ILE A 17 1.71 4.98 -0.12
C ILE A 17 1.23 3.55 0.08
N LEU A 18 -0.03 3.41 0.47
CA LEU A 18 -0.66 2.13 0.73
C LEU A 18 -1.80 1.89 -0.25
N TYR A 19 -1.69 0.82 -1.03
CA TYR A 19 -2.76 0.32 -1.87
C TYR A 19 -3.53 -0.73 -1.08
N MET A 20 -4.80 -0.46 -0.80
CA MET A 20 -5.57 -1.25 0.14
C MET A 20 -7.00 -1.46 -0.36
N LYS A 21 -7.70 -2.39 0.27
CA LYS A 21 -9.14 -2.56 0.07
C LYS A 21 -9.86 -1.67 1.07
N GLY A 22 -10.58 -0.68 0.53
CA GLY A 22 -11.21 0.36 1.33
C GLY A 22 -10.31 1.57 1.49
N THR A 23 -10.54 2.34 2.55
CA THR A 23 -9.79 3.54 2.88
C THR A 23 -9.16 3.38 4.26
N LYS A 24 -8.22 4.27 4.60
CA LYS A 24 -7.59 4.22 5.92
C LYS A 24 -8.58 4.46 7.05
N ASP A 25 -9.67 5.19 6.77
CA ASP A 25 -10.73 5.43 7.74
C ASP A 25 -11.73 4.25 7.79
N MET A 26 -11.79 3.45 6.74
CA MET A 26 -12.74 2.37 6.61
C MET A 26 -12.14 1.19 5.83
N PRO A 27 -11.18 0.48 6.43
CA PRO A 27 -10.59 -0.69 5.78
C PRO A 27 -11.62 -1.79 5.56
N MET A 28 -11.59 -2.40 4.38
CA MET A 28 -12.56 -3.42 3.97
C MET A 28 -12.00 -4.84 4.01
N CYS A 29 -10.82 -5.02 4.57
CA CYS A 29 -10.15 -6.31 4.62
C CYS A 29 -9.27 -6.35 5.87
N GLY A 30 -9.17 -7.53 6.50
CA GLY A 30 -8.40 -7.69 7.74
C GLY A 30 -6.93 -7.34 7.57
N PHE A 31 -6.32 -7.73 6.45
CA PHE A 31 -4.93 -7.39 6.20
C PHE A 31 -4.73 -5.89 5.99
N SER A 32 -5.63 -5.24 5.24
CA SER A 32 -5.59 -3.80 5.07
C SER A 32 -5.74 -3.08 6.41
N ASN A 33 -6.65 -3.55 7.26
CA ASN A 33 -6.84 -3.00 8.58
C ASN A 33 -5.57 -3.13 9.44
N SER A 34 -4.90 -4.27 9.37
CA SER A 34 -3.65 -4.49 10.12
C SER A 34 -2.56 -3.51 9.68
N VAL A 35 -2.41 -3.28 8.39
CA VAL A 35 -1.39 -2.33 7.89
C VAL A 35 -1.73 -0.91 8.32
N VAL A 36 -3.00 -0.52 8.23
CA VAL A 36 -3.45 0.82 8.68
C VAL A 36 -3.14 1.00 10.16
N ASN A 37 -3.43 0.00 10.99
CA ASN A 37 -3.15 0.07 12.43
C ASN A 37 -1.66 0.23 12.71
N ILE A 38 -0.82 -0.49 11.98
CA ILE A 38 0.64 -0.38 12.15
C ILE A 38 1.11 1.04 11.78
N LEU A 39 0.65 1.56 10.65
CA LEU A 39 1.05 2.90 10.21
C LEU A 39 0.53 3.97 11.18
N ASN A 40 -0.68 3.82 11.69
CA ASN A 40 -1.23 4.74 12.67
C ASN A 40 -0.46 4.69 14.00
N HIS A 41 -0.01 3.51 14.39
CA HIS A 41 0.78 3.34 15.61
C HIS A 41 2.09 4.14 15.54
N TYR A 42 2.71 4.19 14.37
CA TYR A 42 3.95 4.96 14.19
C TYR A 42 3.70 6.43 13.91
N GLY A 43 2.45 6.84 13.71
CA GLY A 43 2.11 8.24 13.46
C GLY A 43 2.64 8.80 12.17
N VAL A 44 2.90 7.95 11.17
CA VAL A 44 3.42 8.41 9.88
C VAL A 44 2.29 8.92 8.98
N ASN A 45 2.61 9.91 8.16
CA ASN A 45 1.70 10.37 7.12
C ASN A 45 1.89 9.49 5.89
N TYR A 46 0.78 9.04 5.32
CA TYR A 46 0.83 8.22 4.12
C TYR A 46 -0.39 8.47 3.26
N LYS A 47 -0.24 8.20 1.96
CA LYS A 47 -1.36 8.23 1.02
C LYS A 47 -1.99 6.85 0.97
N ASP A 48 -3.31 6.78 1.04
CA ASP A 48 -4.05 5.54 0.84
C ASP A 48 -4.77 5.56 -0.51
N VAL A 49 -4.77 4.42 -1.19
CA VAL A 49 -5.49 4.24 -2.45
C VAL A 49 -6.39 3.03 -2.33
N ASN A 50 -7.68 3.24 -2.57
CA ASN A 50 -8.66 2.16 -2.52
C ASN A 50 -8.71 1.44 -3.87
N VAL A 51 -8.17 0.21 -3.90
CA VAL A 51 -8.12 -0.59 -5.13
C VAL A 51 -9.50 -1.08 -5.58
N LEU A 52 -10.51 -0.98 -4.71
CA LEU A 52 -11.87 -1.40 -5.06
C LEU A 52 -12.58 -0.41 -5.97
N THR A 53 -12.07 0.82 -6.11
CA THR A 53 -12.69 1.82 -6.96
C THR A 53 -12.54 1.51 -8.44
N ASP A 54 -11.48 0.79 -8.82
CA ASP A 54 -11.19 0.45 -10.20
C ASP A 54 -10.35 -0.83 -10.25
N PRO A 55 -10.86 -1.92 -10.90
CA PRO A 55 -10.11 -3.18 -10.99
C PRO A 55 -8.75 -3.03 -11.69
N MET A 56 -8.59 -2.04 -12.55
CA MET A 56 -7.34 -1.79 -13.24
C MET A 56 -6.22 -1.36 -12.31
N ILE A 57 -6.56 -0.74 -11.18
CA ILE A 57 -5.56 -0.35 -10.18
C ILE A 57 -4.83 -1.61 -9.70
N ARG A 58 -5.58 -2.64 -9.30
CA ARG A 58 -5.00 -3.89 -8.80
C ARG A 58 -4.17 -4.58 -9.87
N GLU A 59 -4.69 -4.66 -11.09
CA GLU A 59 -4.01 -5.33 -12.21
C GLU A 59 -2.69 -4.66 -12.52
N LYS A 60 -2.70 -3.34 -12.70
CA LYS A 60 -1.50 -2.60 -13.08
C LYS A 60 -0.50 -2.49 -11.93
N LEU A 61 -0.99 -2.41 -10.70
CA LEU A 61 -0.15 -2.43 -9.52
C LEU A 61 0.62 -3.76 -9.43
N SER A 62 -0.07 -4.88 -9.64
CA SER A 62 0.55 -6.20 -9.61
C SER A 62 1.58 -6.38 -10.71
N GLU A 63 1.33 -5.81 -11.90
CA GLU A 63 2.33 -5.80 -12.96
C GLU A 63 3.59 -5.05 -12.55
N HIS A 64 3.44 -3.95 -11.84
CA HIS A 64 4.56 -3.13 -11.40
C HIS A 64 5.36 -3.79 -10.27
N SER A 65 4.66 -4.30 -9.26
CA SER A 65 5.31 -4.87 -8.06
C SER A 65 5.72 -6.33 -8.20
N GLY A 66 5.04 -7.05 -9.08
CA GLY A 66 5.19 -8.50 -9.19
C GLY A 66 4.41 -9.27 -8.12
N TRP A 67 3.63 -8.59 -7.30
CA TRP A 67 2.84 -9.21 -6.22
C TRP A 67 1.35 -9.20 -6.57
N PRO A 68 0.66 -10.34 -6.45
CA PRO A 68 -0.76 -10.43 -6.82
C PRO A 68 -1.72 -10.01 -5.71
N THR A 69 -1.25 -9.85 -4.49
CA THR A 69 -2.11 -9.66 -3.32
C THR A 69 -2.19 -8.20 -2.88
N ILE A 70 -3.29 -7.85 -2.24
CA ILE A 70 -3.55 -6.56 -1.62
C ILE A 70 -3.73 -6.81 -0.12
N PRO A 71 -3.25 -5.97 0.76
CA PRO A 71 -2.68 -4.63 0.56
C PRO A 71 -1.23 -4.65 0.08
N GLN A 72 -0.80 -3.56 -0.54
CA GLN A 72 0.60 -3.35 -0.92
C GLN A 72 1.06 -1.99 -0.42
N LEU A 73 2.15 -1.99 0.32
CA LEU A 73 2.74 -0.76 0.89
C LEU A 73 4.06 -0.47 0.18
N PHE A 74 4.25 0.78 -0.20
CA PHE A 74 5.50 1.23 -0.80
C PHE A 74 6.10 2.34 0.06
N VAL A 75 7.37 2.20 0.39
CA VAL A 75 8.13 3.20 1.15
C VAL A 75 9.32 3.62 0.29
N ASN A 76 9.39 4.90 -0.01
CA ASN A 76 10.43 5.46 -0.90
C ASN A 76 10.52 4.68 -2.22
N SER A 77 9.37 4.43 -2.82
CA SER A 77 9.19 3.74 -4.11
C SER A 77 9.49 2.24 -4.08
N GLU A 78 9.78 1.68 -2.91
CA GLU A 78 10.08 0.25 -2.80
C GLU A 78 8.95 -0.51 -2.11
N PRO A 79 8.56 -1.69 -2.64
CA PRO A 79 7.51 -2.48 -2.01
C PRO A 79 7.99 -3.06 -0.68
N VAL A 80 7.10 -3.06 0.31
CA VAL A 80 7.39 -3.60 1.64
C VAL A 80 6.66 -4.92 1.79
N SER A 81 7.43 -5.98 2.11
CA SER A 81 6.88 -7.31 2.33
C SER A 81 6.03 -7.35 3.61
N TYR A 82 4.92 -8.09 3.56
CA TYR A 82 4.09 -8.31 4.75
C TYR A 82 4.87 -8.99 5.86
N THR A 83 5.85 -9.81 5.50
CA THR A 83 6.72 -10.44 6.48
C THR A 83 7.45 -9.38 7.29
N HIS A 84 7.90 -8.31 6.65
CA HIS A 84 8.52 -7.19 7.33
C HIS A 84 7.53 -6.45 8.22
N LEU A 85 6.27 -6.35 7.82
CA LEU A 85 5.24 -5.67 8.60
C LEU A 85 4.86 -6.44 9.86
N THR A 86 5.03 -7.76 9.84
CA THR A 86 4.64 -8.60 10.97
C THR A 86 5.78 -8.98 11.90
N LEU A 87 7.03 -8.78 11.47
CA LEU A 87 8.20 -9.13 12.27
C LEU A 87 8.62 -7.97 13.18
N PRO A 88 9.26 -8.28 14.32
CA PRO A 88 9.74 -7.23 15.22
C PRO A 88 10.71 -6.25 14.55
N THR A 89 11.36 -6.64 13.49
CA THR A 89 12.28 -5.77 12.76
C THR A 89 11.60 -4.50 12.25
N ILE A 90 10.32 -4.55 11.94
CA ILE A 90 9.60 -3.34 11.54
C ILE A 90 9.54 -2.34 12.68
N LEU A 91 9.58 -2.81 13.91
CA LEU A 91 9.55 -1.96 15.09
C LEU A 91 10.85 -1.20 15.29
N LEU A 92 11.91 -1.61 14.62
CA LEU A 92 13.23 -0.99 14.69
C LEU A 92 13.44 0.07 13.61
N VAL A 93 12.52 0.17 12.69
CA VAL A 93 12.62 1.09 11.56
C VAL A 93 12.15 2.48 11.94
#